data_946e81d99f3f5c975af52b1b6f82eac5
#
_entry.id   946e81d99f3f5c975af52b1b6f82eac5
#
_cell.length_a   1.000
_cell.length_b   1.000
_cell.length_c   1.000
_cell.angle_alpha   90.00
_cell.angle_beta   90.00
_cell.angle_gamma   90.00
#
_symmetry.space_group_name_H-M   'P 1'
#
loop_
_entity.id
_entity.type
_entity.pdbx_description
1 polymer ?
#
loop_
_entity_poly.entity_id
_entity_poly.type
_entity_poly.pdbx_seq_one_letter_code
_entity_poly.pdbx_strand_id
1 'polypeptide(L)'
;MSGRRIVVFGDVIDDIVVVPQGPIRLDTDTPSSIRHRPGGSAANAAAWLASTGAEVDFVGMVGEGDVARHTADLASVGVTPHLTAHPTLPTGTIVVLVDGQNRTMLTERGANAELGPDAVPDALLDTAALVHFSGYSVFASRDLAAFRRLMQRASARGVEGSVDPGSVGFLEDFGAERFLDLVAGVSIFLPNLDEGRILTGLHDPGEIATTLSERFAVVAVTLGETGVMVAVRGQECVYRQASKTQIVDSTGAGDAFSAGFLASWLRTRDPRVSADAGVALAARAVSTMGGRPSPPK
;
A
#
# COMPACT_ATOMS: atom_id res chain seq x y z
N MET A 1 -0.96 15.39 -23.80
CA MET A 1 -1.27 14.04 -23.29
C MET A 1 -1.72 14.25 -21.86
N SER A 2 -3.00 13.98 -21.55
CA SER A 2 -3.51 14.07 -20.18
C SER A 2 -2.63 13.18 -19.30
N GLY A 3 -2.07 13.73 -18.23
CA GLY A 3 -1.30 12.98 -17.24
C GLY A 3 -2.16 11.80 -16.75
N ARG A 4 -1.56 10.63 -16.62
CA ARG A 4 -2.29 9.43 -16.16
C ARG A 4 -2.49 9.54 -14.66
N ARG A 5 -3.62 10.13 -14.30
CA ARG A 5 -4.02 10.35 -12.90
C ARG A 5 -4.26 9.02 -12.20
N ILE A 6 -3.81 8.92 -10.96
CA ILE A 6 -3.96 7.73 -10.13
C ILE A 6 -4.79 8.12 -8.91
N VAL A 7 -5.86 7.39 -8.65
CA VAL A 7 -6.62 7.51 -7.39
C VAL A 7 -6.09 6.45 -6.43
N VAL A 8 -5.67 6.87 -5.25
CA VAL A 8 -5.32 5.98 -4.14
C VAL A 8 -6.39 6.11 -3.07
N PHE A 9 -6.92 4.98 -2.62
CA PHE A 9 -7.97 4.90 -1.62
C PHE A 9 -7.51 4.06 -0.44
N GLY A 10 -7.66 4.58 0.77
CA GLY A 10 -7.40 3.76 1.95
C GLY A 10 -6.90 4.53 3.17
N ASP A 11 -6.09 3.85 3.97
CA ASP A 11 -5.67 4.26 5.29
C ASP A 11 -4.67 5.41 5.30
N VAL A 12 -4.87 6.30 6.23
CA VAL A 12 -3.94 7.31 6.69
C VAL A 12 -3.81 7.20 8.21
N ILE A 13 -2.59 7.04 8.70
CA ILE A 13 -2.30 6.60 10.07
C ILE A 13 -1.28 7.54 10.71
N ASP A 14 -1.37 7.71 12.03
CA ASP A 14 -0.31 8.28 12.87
C ASP A 14 0.54 7.15 13.47
N ASP A 15 1.78 7.01 12.99
CA ASP A 15 2.72 6.03 13.54
C ASP A 15 3.45 6.62 14.75
N ILE A 16 3.41 5.94 15.88
CA ILE A 16 4.18 6.22 17.09
C ILE A 16 5.28 5.18 17.19
N VAL A 17 6.48 5.55 16.72
CA VAL A 17 7.65 4.66 16.77
C VAL A 17 8.32 4.76 18.12
N VAL A 18 8.37 3.65 18.85
CA VAL A 18 8.96 3.53 20.19
C VAL A 18 10.18 2.63 20.11
N VAL A 19 11.35 3.18 20.48
CA VAL A 19 12.63 2.43 20.58
C VAL A 19 13.05 2.44 22.05
N PRO A 20 12.80 1.37 22.81
CA PRO A 20 13.24 1.26 24.21
C PRO A 20 14.77 1.26 24.32
N GLN A 21 15.31 1.89 25.36
CA GLN A 21 16.75 1.90 25.68
C GLN A 21 17.15 0.72 26.59
N GLY A 22 16.55 -0.45 26.35
CA GLY A 22 16.77 -1.68 27.11
C GLY A 22 15.47 -2.47 27.26
N PRO A 23 15.48 -3.57 28.02
CA PRO A 23 14.27 -4.37 28.25
C PRO A 23 13.14 -3.54 28.85
N ILE A 24 11.91 -3.73 28.34
CA ILE A 24 10.73 -3.08 28.91
C ILE A 24 10.54 -3.58 30.35
N ARG A 25 10.46 -2.64 31.29
CA ARG A 25 10.30 -2.92 32.71
C ARG A 25 8.82 -2.97 33.06
N LEU A 26 8.44 -3.97 33.84
CA LEU A 26 7.08 -4.07 34.36
C LEU A 26 6.89 -3.09 35.53
N ASP A 27 5.72 -2.47 35.58
CA ASP A 27 5.26 -1.58 36.67
C ASP A 27 6.19 -0.38 36.98
N THR A 28 7.04 0.01 36.01
CA THR A 28 7.90 1.20 36.14
C THR A 28 8.30 1.75 34.76
N ASP A 29 8.98 2.90 34.76
CA ASP A 29 9.40 3.59 33.54
C ASP A 29 10.53 2.88 32.80
N THR A 30 10.39 2.78 31.48
CA THR A 30 11.46 2.37 30.57
C THR A 30 11.84 3.56 29.70
N PRO A 31 13.06 4.13 29.85
CA PRO A 31 13.53 5.18 28.95
C PRO A 31 13.45 4.74 27.49
N SER A 32 12.87 5.56 26.65
CA SER A 32 12.62 5.22 25.24
C SER A 32 12.77 6.45 24.35
N SER A 33 13.15 6.23 23.08
CA SER A 33 13.00 7.25 22.04
C SER A 33 11.63 7.09 21.39
N ILE A 34 10.80 8.13 21.43
CA ILE A 34 9.45 8.12 20.85
C ILE A 34 9.38 9.17 19.76
N ARG A 35 8.88 8.78 18.60
CA ARG A 35 8.74 9.66 17.43
C ARG A 35 7.40 9.44 16.77
N HIS A 36 6.73 10.54 16.42
CA HIS A 36 5.53 10.54 15.59
C HIS A 36 5.90 10.63 14.12
N ARG A 37 5.28 9.82 13.29
CA ARG A 37 5.50 9.75 11.85
C ARG A 37 4.17 9.64 11.11
N PRO A 38 4.04 10.24 9.93
CA PRO A 38 2.91 9.94 9.06
C PRO A 38 3.06 8.51 8.52
N GLY A 39 1.98 7.73 8.59
CA GLY A 39 1.90 6.34 8.17
C GLY A 39 0.64 6.07 7.36
N GLY A 40 0.28 4.77 7.28
CA GLY A 40 -0.80 4.23 6.46
C GLY A 40 -0.28 3.77 5.10
N SER A 41 -0.49 2.48 4.77
CA SER A 41 0.00 1.87 3.54
C SER A 41 -0.50 2.60 2.30
N ALA A 42 -1.81 2.89 2.22
CA ALA A 42 -2.37 3.63 1.08
C ALA A 42 -1.77 5.05 0.97
N ALA A 43 -1.64 5.77 2.08
CA ALA A 43 -1.07 7.12 2.08
C ALA A 43 0.44 7.13 1.75
N ASN A 44 1.18 6.08 2.16
CA ASN A 44 2.59 5.89 1.78
C ASN A 44 2.71 5.61 0.27
N ALA A 45 1.89 4.70 -0.27
CA ALA A 45 1.86 4.41 -1.71
C ALA A 45 1.52 5.67 -2.52
N ALA A 46 0.56 6.49 -2.09
CA ALA A 46 0.22 7.77 -2.72
C ALA A 46 1.43 8.73 -2.76
N ALA A 47 2.14 8.88 -1.63
CA ALA A 47 3.33 9.73 -1.54
C ALA A 47 4.46 9.23 -2.45
N TRP A 48 4.72 7.92 -2.49
CA TRP A 48 5.71 7.34 -3.39
C TRP A 48 5.32 7.46 -4.86
N LEU A 49 4.03 7.28 -5.21
CA LEU A 49 3.52 7.52 -6.57
C LEU A 49 3.75 8.98 -7.00
N ALA A 50 3.40 9.95 -6.16
CA ALA A 50 3.64 11.36 -6.45
C ALA A 50 5.12 11.66 -6.66
N SER A 51 6.03 11.00 -5.91
CA SER A 51 7.48 11.16 -6.07
C SER A 51 8.03 10.70 -7.44
N THR A 52 7.25 9.91 -8.20
CA THR A 52 7.56 9.51 -9.59
C THR A 52 7.16 10.55 -10.63
N GLY A 53 6.49 11.64 -10.22
CA GLY A 53 5.90 12.65 -11.10
C GLY A 53 4.47 12.28 -11.59
N ALA A 54 3.84 11.28 -11.00
CA ALA A 54 2.43 10.97 -11.28
C ALA A 54 1.50 12.00 -10.61
N GLU A 55 0.38 12.32 -11.25
CA GLU A 55 -0.73 13.05 -10.62
C GLU A 55 -1.51 12.07 -9.73
N VAL A 56 -1.58 12.34 -8.41
CA VAL A 56 -2.17 11.43 -7.43
C VAL A 56 -3.23 12.13 -6.62
N ASP A 57 -4.45 11.57 -6.65
CA ASP A 57 -5.54 11.90 -5.73
C ASP A 57 -5.60 10.83 -4.64
N PHE A 58 -5.66 11.25 -3.38
CA PHE A 58 -5.78 10.34 -2.24
C PHE A 58 -7.12 10.52 -1.53
N VAL A 59 -7.89 9.44 -1.44
CA VAL A 59 -9.19 9.40 -0.73
C VAL A 59 -9.01 8.65 0.58
N GLY A 60 -9.25 9.33 1.71
CA GLY A 60 -9.06 8.78 3.05
C GLY A 60 -10.01 9.40 4.08
N MET A 61 -9.96 8.90 5.32
CA MET A 61 -10.74 9.42 6.43
C MET A 61 -9.87 9.57 7.68
N VAL A 62 -10.00 10.72 8.34
CA VAL A 62 -9.27 11.06 9.57
C VAL A 62 -10.22 11.62 10.63
N GLY A 63 -9.78 11.73 11.86
CA GLY A 63 -10.52 12.48 12.89
C GLY A 63 -10.66 13.95 12.52
N GLU A 64 -11.77 14.58 12.88
CA GLU A 64 -12.09 15.97 12.52
C GLU A 64 -10.97 16.96 12.86
N GLY A 65 -10.34 16.81 14.04
CA GLY A 65 -9.24 17.67 14.48
C GLY A 65 -7.94 17.54 13.68
N ASP A 66 -7.79 16.48 12.89
CA ASP A 66 -6.54 16.15 12.18
C ASP A 66 -6.57 16.45 10.68
N VAL A 67 -7.73 16.83 10.12
CA VAL A 67 -7.91 17.06 8.68
C VAL A 67 -6.87 18.03 8.12
N ALA A 68 -6.69 19.19 8.78
CA ALA A 68 -5.75 20.21 8.30
C ALA A 68 -4.30 19.70 8.27
N ARG A 69 -3.88 18.97 9.30
CA ARG A 69 -2.54 18.41 9.43
C ARG A 69 -2.26 17.38 8.34
N HIS A 70 -3.12 16.35 8.20
CA HIS A 70 -2.93 15.33 7.19
C HIS A 70 -3.07 15.85 5.75
N THR A 71 -3.94 16.86 5.52
CA THR A 71 -4.01 17.55 4.23
C THR A 71 -2.68 18.23 3.90
N ALA A 72 -2.10 18.97 4.85
CA ALA A 72 -0.81 19.62 4.64
C ALA A 72 0.32 18.61 4.43
N ASP A 73 0.36 17.52 5.20
CA ASP A 73 1.37 16.47 5.09
C ASP A 73 1.36 15.80 3.71
N LEU A 74 0.18 15.39 3.22
CA LEU A 74 0.02 14.77 1.90
C LEU A 74 0.34 15.77 0.76
N ALA A 75 -0.15 17.00 0.87
CA ALA A 75 0.15 18.04 -0.11
C ALA A 75 1.64 18.36 -0.20
N SER A 76 2.38 18.31 0.92
CA SER A 76 3.82 18.57 0.98
C SER A 76 4.65 17.59 0.15
N VAL A 77 4.13 16.38 -0.11
CA VAL A 77 4.76 15.34 -0.93
C VAL A 77 4.14 15.22 -2.32
N GLY A 78 3.30 16.18 -2.74
CA GLY A 78 2.74 16.27 -4.09
C GLY A 78 1.47 15.47 -4.32
N VAL A 79 0.80 15.02 -3.27
CA VAL A 79 -0.49 14.31 -3.34
C VAL A 79 -1.64 15.32 -3.21
N THR A 80 -2.71 15.16 -4.00
CA THR A 80 -3.97 15.90 -3.84
C THR A 80 -4.89 15.15 -2.88
N PRO A 81 -5.07 15.62 -1.61
CA PRO A 81 -5.86 14.88 -0.62
C PRO A 81 -7.35 15.21 -0.73
N HIS A 82 -8.18 14.17 -0.64
CA HIS A 82 -9.64 14.22 -0.49
C HIS A 82 -9.99 13.50 0.83
N LEU A 83 -9.75 14.20 1.96
CA LEU A 83 -9.96 13.64 3.28
C LEU A 83 -11.37 13.94 3.80
N THR A 84 -12.05 12.90 4.28
CA THR A 84 -13.30 13.03 5.02
C THR A 84 -13.02 13.11 6.51
N ALA A 85 -13.65 14.05 7.20
CA ALA A 85 -13.61 14.17 8.66
C ALA A 85 -14.57 13.16 9.30
N HIS A 86 -14.08 12.39 10.28
CA HIS A 86 -14.97 11.63 11.16
C HIS A 86 -15.25 12.43 12.44
N PRO A 87 -16.53 12.66 12.82
CA PRO A 87 -16.86 13.61 13.88
C PRO A 87 -16.50 13.16 15.30
N THR A 88 -16.34 11.86 15.53
CA THR A 88 -16.13 11.30 16.88
C THR A 88 -14.97 10.33 17.01
N LEU A 89 -14.57 9.64 15.93
CA LEU A 89 -13.43 8.74 15.99
C LEU A 89 -12.13 9.50 15.71
N PRO A 90 -11.04 9.19 16.44
CA PRO A 90 -9.72 9.76 16.16
C PRO A 90 -9.16 9.22 14.85
N THR A 91 -8.14 9.87 14.35
CA THR A 91 -7.29 9.30 13.27
C THR A 91 -6.70 7.97 13.73
N GLY A 92 -6.59 7.00 12.82
CA GLY A 92 -5.99 5.72 13.13
C GLY A 92 -4.55 5.88 13.63
N THR A 93 -4.15 5.05 14.58
CA THR A 93 -2.83 5.12 15.22
C THR A 93 -2.20 3.74 15.28
N ILE A 94 -0.90 3.65 14.97
CA ILE A 94 -0.11 2.45 15.16
C ILE A 94 1.05 2.77 16.10
N VAL A 95 1.16 2.01 17.20
CA VAL A 95 2.36 2.02 18.03
C VAL A 95 3.30 0.95 17.52
N VAL A 96 4.46 1.35 17.02
CA VAL A 96 5.51 0.46 16.51
C VAL A 96 6.59 0.31 17.59
N LEU A 97 6.59 -0.81 18.29
CA LEU A 97 7.65 -1.17 19.23
C LEU A 97 8.81 -1.80 18.47
N VAL A 98 9.98 -1.19 18.56
CA VAL A 98 11.21 -1.66 17.91
C VAL A 98 12.11 -2.32 18.96
N ASP A 99 12.39 -3.61 18.78
CA ASP A 99 13.33 -4.38 19.61
C ASP A 99 14.40 -5.02 18.71
N GLY A 100 15.55 -4.38 18.63
CA GLY A 100 16.62 -4.77 17.70
C GLY A 100 16.15 -4.71 16.24
N GLN A 101 16.03 -5.88 15.59
CA GLN A 101 15.51 -6.00 14.22
C GLN A 101 14.02 -6.33 14.18
N ASN A 102 13.40 -6.61 15.33
CA ASN A 102 11.99 -6.98 15.41
C ASN A 102 11.12 -5.74 15.57
N ARG A 103 9.90 -5.82 15.01
CA ARG A 103 8.87 -4.80 15.15
C ARG A 103 7.57 -5.44 15.55
N THR A 104 6.97 -4.92 16.62
CA THR A 104 5.62 -5.28 17.04
C THR A 104 4.72 -4.08 16.79
N MET A 105 3.62 -4.29 16.08
CA MET A 105 2.67 -3.25 15.75
C MET A 105 1.38 -3.43 16.56
N LEU A 106 1.01 -2.39 17.31
CA LEU A 106 -0.26 -2.30 18.01
C LEU A 106 -1.13 -1.29 17.26
N THR A 107 -2.21 -1.76 16.66
CA THR A 107 -2.99 -0.97 15.70
C THR A 107 -4.36 -0.63 16.23
N GLU A 108 -4.68 0.67 16.26
CA GLU A 108 -6.03 1.20 16.38
C GLU A 108 -6.41 1.88 15.07
N ARG A 109 -7.47 1.37 14.42
CA ARG A 109 -7.86 1.85 13.08
C ARG A 109 -8.54 3.22 13.09
N GLY A 110 -9.18 3.59 14.20
CA GLY A 110 -9.89 4.86 14.33
C GLY A 110 -10.87 5.11 13.18
N ALA A 111 -10.84 6.32 12.64
CA ALA A 111 -11.70 6.74 11.53
C ALA A 111 -11.55 5.89 10.25
N ASN A 112 -10.37 5.29 10.01
CA ASN A 112 -10.17 4.42 8.84
C ASN A 112 -11.09 3.19 8.83
N ALA A 113 -11.61 2.76 9.99
CA ALA A 113 -12.56 1.65 10.08
C ALA A 113 -13.94 1.96 9.46
N GLU A 114 -14.26 3.24 9.29
CA GLU A 114 -15.52 3.70 8.72
C GLU A 114 -15.37 4.14 7.24
N LEU A 115 -14.14 4.13 6.71
CA LEU A 115 -13.89 4.45 5.31
C LEU A 115 -14.30 3.28 4.41
N GLY A 116 -15.32 3.48 3.57
CA GLY A 116 -15.76 2.50 2.58
C GLY A 116 -15.37 2.90 1.14
N PRO A 117 -15.30 1.93 0.19
CA PRO A 117 -14.97 2.17 -1.20
C PRO A 117 -15.93 3.13 -1.94
N ASP A 118 -17.16 3.28 -1.44
CA ASP A 118 -18.13 4.23 -1.98
C ASP A 118 -17.74 5.70 -1.70
N ALA A 119 -16.76 5.95 -0.82
CA ALA A 119 -16.15 7.27 -0.61
C ALA A 119 -15.35 7.77 -1.82
N VAL A 120 -14.94 6.89 -2.76
CA VAL A 120 -14.27 7.29 -4.00
C VAL A 120 -15.28 7.95 -4.94
N PRO A 121 -15.17 9.28 -5.23
CA PRO A 121 -16.12 9.96 -6.09
C PRO A 121 -15.98 9.53 -7.56
N ASP A 122 -17.08 9.44 -8.28
CA ASP A 122 -17.09 9.17 -9.73
C ASP A 122 -16.28 10.19 -10.52
N ALA A 123 -16.31 11.46 -10.13
CA ALA A 123 -15.55 12.52 -10.77
C ALA A 123 -14.02 12.27 -10.77
N LEU A 124 -13.48 11.59 -9.75
CA LEU A 124 -12.08 11.18 -9.74
C LEU A 124 -11.85 10.02 -10.71
N LEU A 125 -12.76 9.05 -10.76
CA LEU A 125 -12.68 7.91 -11.67
C LEU A 125 -12.80 8.35 -13.14
N ASP A 126 -13.57 9.41 -13.45
CA ASP A 126 -13.75 9.94 -14.82
C ASP A 126 -12.42 10.43 -15.44
N THR A 127 -11.42 10.75 -14.62
CA THR A 127 -10.10 11.23 -15.06
C THR A 127 -8.94 10.30 -14.72
N ALA A 128 -9.19 9.24 -13.95
CA ALA A 128 -8.18 8.30 -13.53
C ALA A 128 -7.80 7.29 -14.63
N ALA A 129 -6.55 6.83 -14.60
CA ALA A 129 -6.12 5.65 -15.33
C ALA A 129 -6.08 4.41 -14.44
N LEU A 130 -5.95 4.61 -13.12
CA LEU A 130 -5.81 3.54 -12.13
C LEU A 130 -6.47 3.97 -10.81
N VAL A 131 -7.10 3.00 -10.13
CA VAL A 131 -7.43 3.08 -8.72
C VAL A 131 -6.61 2.03 -7.96
N HIS A 132 -5.89 2.47 -6.91
CA HIS A 132 -5.07 1.60 -6.06
C HIS A 132 -5.57 1.62 -4.62
N PHE A 133 -5.55 0.47 -3.96
CA PHE A 133 -5.84 0.34 -2.53
C PHE A 133 -5.04 -0.80 -1.90
N SER A 134 -4.93 -0.79 -0.58
CA SER A 134 -4.30 -1.89 0.18
C SER A 134 -5.34 -2.83 0.78
N GLY A 135 -4.94 -4.05 1.09
CA GLY A 135 -5.75 -5.03 1.80
C GLY A 135 -6.23 -4.53 3.17
N TYR A 136 -5.50 -3.61 3.79
CA TYR A 136 -5.94 -2.98 5.03
C TYR A 136 -7.30 -2.31 4.91
N SER A 137 -7.60 -1.70 3.75
CA SER A 137 -8.92 -1.14 3.46
C SER A 137 -9.99 -2.23 3.33
N VAL A 138 -9.63 -3.41 2.78
CA VAL A 138 -10.54 -4.57 2.66
C VAL A 138 -10.87 -5.14 4.02
N PHE A 139 -9.85 -5.39 4.85
CA PHE A 139 -10.01 -5.98 6.19
C PHE A 139 -10.76 -5.05 7.15
N ALA A 140 -10.71 -3.74 6.93
CA ALA A 140 -11.42 -2.74 7.72
C ALA A 140 -12.91 -2.60 7.35
N SER A 141 -13.26 -2.95 6.11
CA SER A 141 -14.57 -2.62 5.55
C SER A 141 -15.71 -3.43 6.16
N ARG A 142 -16.80 -2.74 6.50
CA ARG A 142 -18.06 -3.35 6.91
C ARG A 142 -18.92 -3.76 5.71
N ASP A 143 -18.77 -3.11 4.57
CA ASP A 143 -19.48 -3.43 3.31
C ASP A 143 -18.51 -3.95 2.26
N LEU A 144 -18.35 -5.28 2.26
CA LEU A 144 -17.48 -5.95 1.31
C LEU A 144 -17.98 -5.86 -0.14
N ALA A 145 -19.30 -5.73 -0.35
CA ALA A 145 -19.86 -5.57 -1.69
C ALA A 145 -19.46 -4.21 -2.32
N ALA A 146 -19.10 -3.21 -1.50
CA ALA A 146 -18.66 -1.91 -1.98
C ALA A 146 -17.36 -2.00 -2.81
N PHE A 147 -16.46 -2.96 -2.53
CA PHE A 147 -15.26 -3.17 -3.37
C PHE A 147 -15.62 -3.61 -4.79
N ARG A 148 -16.56 -4.54 -4.93
CA ARG A 148 -17.05 -4.96 -6.25
C ARG A 148 -17.72 -3.79 -6.99
N ARG A 149 -18.51 -2.97 -6.28
CA ARG A 149 -19.11 -1.77 -6.87
C ARG A 149 -18.05 -0.78 -7.34
N LEU A 150 -17.00 -0.54 -6.53
CA LEU A 150 -15.88 0.33 -6.93
C LEU A 150 -15.21 -0.20 -8.19
N MET A 151 -14.88 -1.51 -8.26
CA MET A 151 -14.26 -2.10 -9.44
C MET A 151 -15.17 -2.06 -10.67
N GLN A 152 -16.48 -2.26 -10.51
CA GLN A 152 -17.46 -2.09 -11.60
C GLN A 152 -17.51 -0.65 -12.10
N ARG A 153 -17.54 0.34 -11.21
CA ARG A 153 -17.54 1.78 -11.54
C ARG A 153 -16.24 2.17 -12.25
N ALA A 154 -15.10 1.67 -11.79
CA ALA A 154 -13.80 1.90 -12.41
C ALA A 154 -13.73 1.26 -13.80
N SER A 155 -14.06 -0.03 -13.92
CA SER A 155 -14.04 -0.78 -15.19
C SER A 155 -14.96 -0.16 -16.25
N ALA A 156 -16.15 0.32 -15.87
CA ALA A 156 -17.08 1.00 -16.78
C ALA A 156 -16.49 2.30 -17.40
N ARG A 157 -15.43 2.84 -16.78
CA ARG A 157 -14.69 4.03 -17.23
C ARG A 157 -13.32 3.70 -17.85
N GLY A 158 -13.00 2.42 -17.99
CA GLY A 158 -11.69 1.98 -18.47
C GLY A 158 -10.55 2.20 -17.46
N VAL A 159 -10.88 2.40 -16.19
CA VAL A 159 -9.91 2.57 -15.09
C VAL A 159 -9.50 1.20 -14.58
N GLU A 160 -8.19 0.94 -14.51
CA GLU A 160 -7.67 -0.31 -13.94
C GLU A 160 -7.73 -0.29 -12.40
N GLY A 161 -7.93 -1.46 -11.80
CA GLY A 161 -7.80 -1.64 -10.36
C GLY A 161 -6.46 -2.27 -10.00
N SER A 162 -5.85 -1.84 -8.90
CA SER A 162 -4.69 -2.52 -8.31
C SER A 162 -4.83 -2.66 -6.80
N VAL A 163 -4.30 -3.75 -6.26
CA VAL A 163 -4.30 -4.03 -4.82
C VAL A 163 -2.99 -4.66 -4.36
N ASP A 164 -2.53 -4.21 -3.19
CA ASP A 164 -1.50 -4.84 -2.38
C ASP A 164 -2.21 -5.52 -1.19
N PRO A 165 -2.04 -6.84 -0.95
CA PRO A 165 -2.72 -7.54 0.15
C PRO A 165 -2.40 -7.02 1.54
N GLY A 166 -1.19 -6.53 1.76
CA GLY A 166 -0.78 -5.72 2.91
C GLY A 166 -0.36 -6.48 4.16
N SER A 167 -0.95 -7.63 4.49
CA SER A 167 -0.61 -8.33 5.75
C SER A 167 -0.97 -9.81 5.74
N VAL A 168 0.03 -10.66 6.00
CA VAL A 168 -0.14 -12.10 6.17
C VAL A 168 -1.14 -12.42 7.30
N GLY A 169 -0.96 -11.83 8.49
CA GLY A 169 -1.82 -12.13 9.63
C GLY A 169 -3.29 -11.77 9.38
N PHE A 170 -3.55 -10.64 8.72
CA PHE A 170 -4.94 -10.28 8.36
C PHE A 170 -5.50 -11.16 7.25
N LEU A 171 -4.68 -11.64 6.31
CA LEU A 171 -5.12 -12.61 5.30
C LEU A 171 -5.49 -13.96 5.93
N GLU A 172 -4.71 -14.44 6.90
CA GLU A 172 -5.02 -15.66 7.65
C GLU A 172 -6.35 -15.54 8.41
N ASP A 173 -6.54 -14.44 9.14
CA ASP A 173 -7.77 -14.19 9.90
C ASP A 173 -9.01 -14.00 8.99
N PHE A 174 -8.83 -13.34 7.86
CA PHE A 174 -9.93 -13.01 6.93
C PHE A 174 -10.30 -14.18 6.01
N GLY A 175 -9.32 -15.00 5.65
CA GLY A 175 -9.42 -16.13 4.72
C GLY A 175 -9.03 -15.76 3.27
N ALA A 176 -8.07 -16.53 2.75
CA ALA A 176 -7.46 -16.30 1.43
C ALA A 176 -8.47 -16.25 0.27
N GLU A 177 -9.32 -17.27 0.13
CA GLU A 177 -10.32 -17.33 -0.94
C GLU A 177 -11.33 -16.19 -0.83
N ARG A 178 -11.76 -15.84 0.39
CA ARG A 178 -12.67 -14.73 0.61
C ARG A 178 -12.05 -13.40 0.17
N PHE A 179 -10.75 -13.19 0.44
CA PHE A 179 -10.03 -12.02 -0.02
C PHE A 179 -9.95 -11.97 -1.54
N LEU A 180 -9.53 -13.06 -2.20
CA LEU A 180 -9.44 -13.16 -3.65
C LEU A 180 -10.78 -12.91 -4.35
N ASP A 181 -11.87 -13.39 -3.78
CA ASP A 181 -13.23 -13.15 -4.30
C ASP A 181 -13.67 -11.69 -4.18
N LEU A 182 -13.23 -11.00 -3.12
CA LEU A 182 -13.58 -9.59 -2.91
C LEU A 182 -12.84 -8.66 -3.84
N VAL A 183 -11.57 -8.96 -4.12
CA VAL A 183 -10.76 -8.17 -5.04
C VAL A 183 -10.90 -8.64 -6.50
N ALA A 184 -11.86 -9.52 -6.78
CA ALA A 184 -12.20 -9.91 -8.15
C ALA A 184 -12.57 -8.66 -8.98
N GLY A 185 -11.99 -8.54 -10.17
CA GLY A 185 -12.12 -7.36 -11.05
C GLY A 185 -10.95 -6.37 -10.93
N VAL A 186 -10.04 -6.56 -9.97
CA VAL A 186 -8.73 -5.91 -9.96
C VAL A 186 -7.87 -6.47 -11.10
N SER A 187 -7.12 -5.61 -11.78
CA SER A 187 -6.25 -6.01 -12.90
C SER A 187 -4.83 -6.35 -12.43
N ILE A 188 -4.32 -5.61 -11.44
CA ILE A 188 -2.93 -5.67 -10.99
C ILE A 188 -2.87 -6.06 -9.52
N PHE A 189 -2.16 -7.13 -9.22
CA PHE A 189 -2.06 -7.73 -7.89
C PHE A 189 -0.60 -7.75 -7.42
N LEU A 190 -0.32 -7.17 -6.25
CA LEU A 190 1.04 -6.87 -5.80
C LEU A 190 1.35 -7.51 -4.42
N PRO A 191 1.32 -8.85 -4.29
CA PRO A 191 1.61 -9.51 -3.03
C PRO A 191 3.11 -9.58 -2.76
N ASN A 192 3.47 -9.73 -1.48
CA ASN A 192 4.78 -10.28 -1.12
C ASN A 192 4.76 -11.82 -1.15
N LEU A 193 5.93 -12.44 -0.99
CA LEU A 193 6.07 -13.90 -1.06
C LEU A 193 5.22 -14.63 -0.02
N ASP A 194 5.19 -14.14 1.22
CA ASP A 194 4.47 -14.80 2.30
C ASP A 194 2.95 -14.66 2.13
N GLU A 195 2.48 -13.52 1.66
CA GLU A 195 1.09 -13.32 1.24
C GLU A 195 0.73 -14.24 0.06
N GLY A 196 1.62 -14.35 -0.92
CA GLY A 196 1.45 -15.25 -2.05
C GLY A 196 1.32 -16.72 -1.62
N ARG A 197 2.10 -17.15 -0.63
CA ARG A 197 2.02 -18.49 -0.02
C ARG A 197 0.66 -18.74 0.63
N ILE A 198 0.17 -17.79 1.43
CA ILE A 198 -1.14 -17.90 2.08
C ILE A 198 -2.26 -17.95 1.04
N LEU A 199 -2.18 -17.13 -0.01
CA LEU A 199 -3.22 -17.03 -1.04
C LEU A 199 -3.29 -18.23 -1.98
N THR A 200 -2.18 -18.96 -2.17
CA THR A 200 -2.11 -20.06 -3.14
C THR A 200 -1.82 -21.43 -2.53
N GLY A 201 -1.26 -21.46 -1.32
CA GLY A 201 -0.73 -22.69 -0.71
C GLY A 201 0.59 -23.19 -1.36
N LEU A 202 1.16 -22.44 -2.31
CA LEU A 202 2.39 -22.77 -3.01
C LEU A 202 3.62 -22.13 -2.36
N HIS A 203 4.83 -22.59 -2.69
CA HIS A 203 6.08 -22.09 -2.12
C HIS A 203 6.99 -21.42 -3.15
N ASP A 204 7.00 -21.89 -4.40
CA ASP A 204 7.83 -21.33 -5.48
C ASP A 204 7.25 -20.00 -5.98
N PRO A 205 8.05 -18.92 -6.03
CA PRO A 205 7.57 -17.61 -6.46
C PRO A 205 7.02 -17.57 -7.88
N GLY A 206 7.57 -18.38 -8.79
CA GLY A 206 7.12 -18.47 -10.17
C GLY A 206 5.77 -19.17 -10.28
N GLU A 207 5.58 -20.27 -9.53
CA GLU A 207 4.29 -20.97 -9.45
C GLU A 207 3.22 -20.08 -8.82
N ILE A 208 3.55 -19.36 -7.72
CA ILE A 208 2.65 -18.40 -7.08
C ILE A 208 2.22 -17.31 -8.07
N ALA A 209 3.18 -16.67 -8.74
CA ALA A 209 2.89 -15.61 -9.69
C ALA A 209 2.03 -16.10 -10.86
N THR A 210 2.34 -17.29 -11.41
CA THR A 210 1.60 -17.91 -12.50
C THR A 210 0.17 -18.23 -12.08
N THR A 211 -0.03 -18.89 -10.94
CA THR A 211 -1.36 -19.25 -10.41
C THR A 211 -2.22 -18.02 -10.17
N LEU A 212 -1.68 -16.98 -9.54
CA LEU A 212 -2.41 -15.73 -9.33
C LEU A 212 -2.71 -15.00 -10.65
N SER A 213 -1.88 -15.15 -11.68
CA SER A 213 -2.12 -14.55 -13.00
C SER A 213 -3.32 -15.14 -13.76
N GLU A 214 -3.84 -16.27 -13.32
CA GLU A 214 -5.11 -16.81 -13.82
C GLU A 214 -6.31 -15.96 -13.38
N ARG A 215 -6.21 -15.28 -12.22
CA ARG A 215 -7.24 -14.38 -11.69
C ARG A 215 -6.97 -12.91 -12.05
N PHE A 216 -5.72 -12.48 -12.05
CA PHE A 216 -5.30 -11.09 -12.28
C PHE A 216 -4.53 -10.96 -13.60
N ALA A 217 -4.67 -9.85 -14.31
CA ALA A 217 -3.95 -9.64 -15.57
C ALA A 217 -2.44 -9.48 -15.37
N VAL A 218 -2.04 -8.88 -14.24
CA VAL A 218 -0.64 -8.65 -13.85
C VAL A 218 -0.48 -8.99 -12.38
N VAL A 219 0.55 -9.75 -12.07
CA VAL A 219 0.94 -10.11 -10.69
C VAL A 219 2.41 -9.79 -10.50
N ALA A 220 2.77 -9.09 -9.43
CA ALA A 220 4.17 -8.88 -9.06
C ALA A 220 4.39 -9.33 -7.61
N VAL A 221 4.99 -10.50 -7.44
CA VAL A 221 5.32 -11.09 -6.14
C VAL A 221 6.67 -10.56 -5.68
N THR A 222 6.69 -9.70 -4.66
CA THR A 222 7.93 -9.18 -4.09
C THR A 222 8.61 -10.22 -3.20
N LEU A 223 9.94 -10.33 -3.31
CA LEU A 223 10.77 -11.36 -2.67
C LEU A 223 11.77 -10.75 -1.69
N GLY A 224 11.48 -9.58 -1.15
CA GLY A 224 12.36 -8.84 -0.25
C GLY A 224 13.69 -8.49 -0.91
N GLU A 225 14.80 -8.81 -0.24
CA GLU A 225 16.15 -8.52 -0.73
C GLU A 225 16.56 -9.31 -1.99
N THR A 226 15.81 -10.33 -2.37
CA THR A 226 16.12 -11.12 -3.57
C THR A 226 15.51 -10.50 -4.83
N GLY A 227 14.41 -9.75 -4.73
CA GLY A 227 13.86 -9.03 -5.89
C GLY A 227 12.35 -9.18 -6.08
N VAL A 228 11.91 -9.45 -7.30
CA VAL A 228 10.50 -9.62 -7.67
C VAL A 228 10.31 -10.62 -8.80
N MET A 229 9.23 -11.39 -8.70
CA MET A 229 8.72 -12.26 -9.77
C MET A 229 7.46 -11.63 -10.35
N VAL A 230 7.43 -11.37 -11.65
CA VAL A 230 6.28 -10.77 -12.34
C VAL A 230 5.69 -11.74 -13.34
N ALA A 231 4.38 -11.97 -13.26
CA ALA A 231 3.61 -12.70 -14.24
C ALA A 231 2.61 -11.76 -14.93
N VAL A 232 2.54 -11.82 -16.24
CA VAL A 232 1.47 -11.22 -17.05
C VAL A 232 0.71 -12.37 -17.68
N ARG A 233 -0.62 -12.34 -17.57
CA ARG A 233 -1.46 -13.43 -18.09
C ARG A 233 -1.12 -13.78 -19.53
N GLY A 234 -0.80 -15.06 -19.76
CA GLY A 234 -0.45 -15.58 -21.08
C GLY A 234 1.00 -15.28 -21.53
N GLN A 235 1.85 -14.80 -20.65
CA GLN A 235 3.27 -14.57 -20.91
C GLN A 235 4.15 -15.35 -19.94
N GLU A 236 5.42 -15.52 -20.29
CA GLU A 236 6.42 -16.08 -19.37
C GLU A 236 6.69 -15.16 -18.20
N CYS A 237 6.95 -15.74 -17.03
CA CYS A 237 7.32 -14.98 -15.83
C CYS A 237 8.66 -14.26 -16.02
N VAL A 238 8.74 -13.08 -15.43
CA VAL A 238 9.93 -12.22 -15.44
C VAL A 238 10.46 -12.09 -14.01
N TYR A 239 11.70 -12.47 -13.79
CA TYR A 239 12.43 -12.20 -12.55
C TYR A 239 13.29 -10.93 -12.68
N ARG A 240 13.30 -10.12 -11.62
CA ARG A 240 14.22 -8.98 -11.44
C ARG A 240 14.83 -9.02 -10.06
N GLN A 241 16.18 -8.96 -10.03
CA GLN A 241 16.93 -8.96 -8.78
C GLN A 241 16.79 -7.59 -8.07
N ALA A 242 16.74 -7.60 -6.74
CA ALA A 242 16.77 -6.38 -5.94
C ALA A 242 18.11 -5.65 -6.09
N SER A 243 18.06 -4.32 -6.06
CA SER A 243 19.27 -3.50 -6.00
C SER A 243 19.92 -3.62 -4.62
N LYS A 244 21.23 -3.89 -4.59
CA LYS A 244 21.98 -3.88 -3.32
C LYS A 244 21.97 -2.48 -2.73
N THR A 245 21.44 -2.33 -1.52
CA THR A 245 21.42 -1.06 -0.79
C THR A 245 21.60 -1.30 0.70
N GLN A 246 22.05 -0.27 1.42
CA GLN A 246 22.09 -0.33 2.87
C GLN A 246 20.69 -0.11 3.43
N ILE A 247 20.18 -1.07 4.19
CA ILE A 247 18.87 -0.98 4.81
C ILE A 247 18.98 -0.13 6.07
N VAL A 248 18.26 0.98 6.11
CA VAL A 248 18.09 1.88 7.26
C VAL A 248 16.74 1.59 7.93
N ASP A 249 15.68 1.48 7.13
CA ASP A 249 14.31 1.23 7.59
C ASP A 249 13.52 0.51 6.49
N SER A 250 12.94 -0.65 6.78
CA SER A 250 12.15 -1.41 5.80
C SER A 250 10.68 -0.96 5.69
N THR A 251 10.26 0.02 6.50
CA THR A 251 8.88 0.54 6.47
C THR A 251 8.57 1.18 5.12
N GLY A 252 7.43 0.81 4.54
CA GLY A 252 6.98 1.37 3.26
C GLY A 252 7.72 0.85 2.03
N ALA A 253 8.57 -0.18 2.15
CA ALA A 253 9.26 -0.76 1.00
C ALA A 253 8.29 -1.37 -0.03
N GLY A 254 7.23 -2.07 0.42
CA GLY A 254 6.15 -2.59 -0.43
C GLY A 254 5.37 -1.47 -1.10
N ASP A 255 5.00 -0.42 -0.33
CA ASP A 255 4.29 0.76 -0.85
C ASP A 255 5.11 1.46 -1.94
N ALA A 256 6.43 1.60 -1.73
CA ALA A 256 7.35 2.18 -2.71
C ALA A 256 7.52 1.29 -3.94
N PHE A 257 7.63 -0.04 -3.76
CA PHE A 257 7.66 -0.97 -4.88
C PHE A 257 6.40 -0.83 -5.72
N SER A 258 5.22 -0.91 -5.10
CA SER A 258 3.93 -0.78 -5.74
C SER A 258 3.82 0.53 -6.52
N ALA A 259 4.26 1.64 -5.93
CA ALA A 259 4.28 2.95 -6.58
C ALA A 259 5.17 2.98 -7.84
N GLY A 260 6.41 2.52 -7.75
CA GLY A 260 7.33 2.46 -8.88
C GLY A 260 6.84 1.57 -10.00
N PHE A 261 6.35 0.39 -9.64
CA PHE A 261 5.77 -0.58 -10.58
C PHE A 261 4.56 0.00 -11.32
N LEU A 262 3.57 0.51 -10.58
CA LEU A 262 2.32 1.04 -11.14
C LEU A 262 2.55 2.26 -12.03
N ALA A 263 3.36 3.23 -11.58
CA ALA A 263 3.69 4.41 -12.37
C ALA A 263 4.40 4.05 -13.69
N SER A 264 5.28 3.06 -13.68
CA SER A 264 5.97 2.57 -14.87
C SER A 264 5.03 1.74 -15.77
N TRP A 265 4.22 0.85 -15.17
CA TRP A 265 3.25 0.03 -15.90
C TRP A 265 2.26 0.87 -16.71
N LEU A 266 1.72 1.91 -16.12
CA LEU A 266 0.81 2.81 -16.83
C LEU A 266 1.45 3.48 -18.06
N ARG A 267 2.77 3.70 -18.06
CA ARG A 267 3.48 4.33 -19.17
C ARG A 267 3.92 3.34 -20.24
N THR A 268 4.42 2.18 -19.83
CA THR A 268 5.19 1.28 -20.71
C THR A 268 4.47 -0.01 -21.07
N ARG A 269 3.61 -0.50 -20.18
CA ARG A 269 3.00 -1.84 -20.28
C ARG A 269 4.05 -2.97 -20.40
N ASP A 270 5.28 -2.69 -19.98
CA ASP A 270 6.39 -3.65 -20.00
C ASP A 270 6.65 -4.15 -18.57
N PRO A 271 6.51 -5.48 -18.31
CA PRO A 271 6.71 -6.04 -16.98
C PRO A 271 8.16 -5.92 -16.49
N ARG A 272 9.14 -5.92 -17.41
CA ARG A 272 10.57 -5.82 -17.07
C ARG A 272 10.89 -4.39 -16.59
N VAL A 273 10.48 -3.41 -17.38
CA VAL A 273 10.69 -1.98 -17.06
C VAL A 273 9.95 -1.60 -15.78
N SER A 274 8.75 -2.15 -15.59
CA SER A 274 7.94 -1.87 -14.40
C SER A 274 8.53 -2.51 -13.14
N ALA A 275 9.04 -3.74 -13.25
CA ALA A 275 9.74 -4.41 -12.15
C ALA A 275 11.01 -3.66 -11.74
N ASP A 276 11.83 -3.23 -12.72
CA ASP A 276 13.05 -2.46 -12.47
C ASP A 276 12.73 -1.13 -11.77
N ALA A 277 11.66 -0.44 -12.18
CA ALA A 277 11.20 0.80 -11.53
C ALA A 277 10.71 0.56 -10.09
N GLY A 278 9.95 -0.51 -9.85
CA GLY A 278 9.50 -0.90 -8.51
C GLY A 278 10.66 -1.21 -7.58
N VAL A 279 11.59 -2.06 -8.04
CA VAL A 279 12.81 -2.43 -7.28
C VAL A 279 13.66 -1.20 -6.94
N ALA A 280 13.85 -0.29 -7.91
CA ALA A 280 14.64 0.93 -7.69
C ALA A 280 13.98 1.85 -6.63
N LEU A 281 12.66 2.00 -6.66
CA LEU A 281 11.95 2.84 -5.70
C LEU A 281 11.91 2.21 -4.30
N ALA A 282 11.72 0.89 -4.21
CA ALA A 282 11.84 0.14 -2.95
C ALA A 282 13.24 0.27 -2.32
N ALA A 283 14.32 0.15 -3.13
CA ALA A 283 15.68 0.33 -2.66
C ALA A 283 15.92 1.76 -2.10
N ARG A 284 15.32 2.78 -2.74
CA ARG A 284 15.36 4.15 -2.23
C ARG A 284 14.60 4.27 -0.90
N ALA A 285 13.43 3.64 -0.77
CA ALA A 285 12.64 3.66 0.46
C ALA A 285 13.43 3.06 1.63
N VAL A 286 13.98 1.85 1.49
CA VAL A 286 14.70 1.19 2.59
C VAL A 286 15.99 1.89 2.98
N SER A 287 16.54 2.78 2.15
CA SER A 287 17.73 3.58 2.47
C SER A 287 17.43 4.84 3.28
N THR A 288 16.17 5.14 3.55
CA THR A 288 15.72 6.31 4.32
C THR A 288 14.86 5.88 5.51
N MET A 289 14.72 6.77 6.50
CA MET A 289 13.90 6.51 7.68
C MET A 289 12.44 6.89 7.39
N GLY A 290 11.49 5.96 7.67
CA GLY A 290 10.04 6.17 7.58
C GLY A 290 9.43 5.67 6.28
N GLY A 291 8.08 5.56 6.26
CA GLY A 291 7.33 4.95 5.17
C GLY A 291 7.12 5.83 3.93
N ARG A 292 7.40 7.14 4.01
CA ARG A 292 7.16 8.12 2.92
C ARG A 292 8.45 8.76 2.41
N PRO A 293 8.49 9.20 1.14
CA PRO A 293 9.61 10.00 0.65
C PRO A 293 9.66 11.35 1.38
N SER A 294 10.87 11.90 1.50
CA SER A 294 11.02 13.29 1.98
C SER A 294 10.39 14.26 0.98
N PRO A 295 9.81 15.38 1.45
CA PRO A 295 9.33 16.44 0.58
C PRO A 295 10.41 16.89 -0.42
N PRO A 296 10.05 17.26 -1.65
CA PRO A 296 11.01 17.83 -2.59
C PRO A 296 11.63 19.10 -1.99
N LYS A 297 12.94 19.29 -2.21
CA LYS A 297 13.67 20.46 -1.73
C LYS A 297 13.28 21.70 -2.52
#